data_18b87de2c9b813691d3ea9dfa8acb46e
#
_entry.id   18b87de2c9b813691d3ea9dfa8acb46e
#
_cell.length_a   1.000
_cell.length_b   1.000
_cell.length_c   1.000
_cell.angle_alpha   90.00
_cell.angle_beta   90.00
_cell.angle_gamma   90.00
#
_symmetry.space_group_name_H-M   'P 1'
#
loop_
_entity.id
_entity.type
_entity.pdbx_description
1 polymer ?
#
loop_
_entity_poly.entity_id
_entity_poly.type
_entity_poly.pdbx_seq_one_letter_code
_entity_poly.pdbx_strand_id
1 'polypeptide(L)'
;MKKWLKKVFALAIGGTSLVWSGLAQAVEIEYWQYTYGSRVEAIDKLIESFEAANPGITVKHTHFPYADYRKKVAIAVSAGDGPDVVQLYYGWLNDYREGGLIQPLSSSAFPHAKIEEEFFPMVGTMKVDGNYWGLPTAVRSLALFWNKDLFAEAGLSGPPETLDEMVEFAKKLTKKDANGNYLTVGFAVDTDGQDHHWWREVLIRLYGGQPYSDDGKTVAYTTEAGAKALKFITDFEATHKVGSN
;
A
#
# COMPACT_ATOMS: atom_id res chain seq x y z
N MET A 1 -92.70 4.67 -38.67
CA MET A 1 -92.39 3.60 -37.74
C MET A 1 -90.90 3.66 -37.44
N LYS A 2 -90.54 3.78 -36.24
CA LYS A 2 -89.32 3.89 -35.48
C LYS A 2 -87.95 4.09 -36.22
N LYS A 3 -87.45 5.34 -36.12
CA LYS A 3 -86.11 5.74 -36.43
C LYS A 3 -85.23 5.48 -35.18
N TRP A 4 -84.19 4.69 -35.38
CA TRP A 4 -83.15 4.43 -34.32
C TRP A 4 -81.99 5.44 -34.48
N LEU A 5 -81.82 6.35 -33.49
CA LEU A 5 -80.68 7.22 -33.39
C LEU A 5 -79.46 6.45 -32.82
N LYS A 6 -78.42 6.31 -33.60
CA LYS A 6 -77.14 5.85 -33.08
C LYS A 6 -76.37 7.05 -32.52
N LYS A 7 -76.19 7.12 -31.19
CA LYS A 7 -75.26 8.02 -30.52
C LYS A 7 -73.88 7.38 -30.58
N VAL A 8 -72.98 8.02 -31.26
CA VAL A 8 -71.56 7.68 -31.24
C VAL A 8 -70.94 8.34 -30.02
N PHE A 9 -70.52 7.52 -29.04
CA PHE A 9 -69.68 7.98 -27.92
C PHE A 9 -68.22 7.94 -28.37
N ALA A 10 -67.59 9.09 -28.54
CA ALA A 10 -66.14 9.21 -28.73
C ALA A 10 -65.48 9.07 -27.35
N LEU A 11 -64.84 7.92 -27.09
CA LEU A 11 -64.00 7.73 -25.91
C LEU A 11 -62.62 8.38 -26.23
N ALA A 12 -62.33 9.52 -25.60
CA ALA A 12 -61.01 10.10 -25.60
C ALA A 12 -60.15 9.28 -24.63
N ILE A 13 -59.30 8.39 -25.17
CA ILE A 13 -58.25 7.73 -24.40
C ILE A 13 -57.11 8.71 -24.21
N GLY A 14 -57.13 9.41 -23.07
CA GLY A 14 -55.99 10.17 -22.59
C GLY A 14 -54.86 9.24 -22.23
N GLY A 15 -53.88 9.15 -23.12
CA GLY A 15 -52.67 8.39 -22.84
C GLY A 15 -51.83 9.10 -21.78
N THR A 16 -51.99 8.74 -20.52
CA THR A 16 -51.02 9.06 -19.46
C THR A 16 -49.78 8.21 -19.73
N SER A 17 -48.76 8.83 -20.33
CA SER A 17 -47.42 8.29 -20.39
C SER A 17 -46.88 8.21 -18.97
N LEU A 18 -46.97 7.06 -18.33
CA LEU A 18 -46.22 6.73 -17.12
C LEU A 18 -44.75 6.76 -17.50
N VAL A 19 -44.08 7.88 -17.27
CA VAL A 19 -42.65 7.98 -17.22
C VAL A 19 -42.22 7.12 -16.02
N TRP A 20 -41.87 5.88 -16.27
CA TRP A 20 -41.15 5.07 -15.30
C TRP A 20 -39.79 5.71 -15.13
N SER A 21 -39.69 6.69 -14.24
CA SER A 21 -38.39 7.07 -13.67
C SER A 21 -37.91 5.88 -12.90
N GLY A 22 -37.10 5.04 -13.54
CA GLY A 22 -36.36 4.00 -12.85
C GLY A 22 -35.57 4.72 -11.75
N LEU A 23 -35.99 4.49 -10.49
CA LEU A 23 -35.18 4.84 -9.34
C LEU A 23 -33.88 4.07 -9.53
N ALA A 24 -32.84 4.73 -10.04
CA ALA A 24 -31.50 4.18 -9.98
C ALA A 24 -31.24 3.90 -8.50
N GLN A 25 -31.21 2.63 -8.14
CA GLN A 25 -30.92 2.24 -6.77
C GLN A 25 -29.51 2.71 -6.48
N ALA A 26 -29.36 3.57 -5.49
CA ALA A 26 -28.05 4.04 -5.06
C ALA A 26 -27.23 2.82 -4.64
N VAL A 27 -26.03 2.69 -5.22
CA VAL A 27 -25.09 1.62 -4.89
C VAL A 27 -24.16 2.15 -3.82
N GLU A 28 -24.09 1.48 -2.68
CA GLU A 28 -23.08 1.74 -1.67
C GLU A 28 -21.93 0.74 -1.82
N ILE A 29 -20.70 1.24 -1.92
CA ILE A 29 -19.47 0.46 -1.96
C ILE A 29 -18.79 0.61 -0.60
N GLU A 30 -18.49 -0.46 0.09
CA GLU A 30 -17.75 -0.44 1.34
C GLU A 30 -16.25 -0.60 1.08
N TYR A 31 -15.45 0.43 1.42
CA TYR A 31 -14.00 0.43 1.29
C TYR A 31 -13.33 0.44 2.66
N TRP A 32 -12.48 -0.53 2.92
CA TRP A 32 -11.72 -0.65 4.16
C TRP A 32 -10.22 -0.41 3.96
N GLN A 33 -9.61 0.35 4.88
CA GLN A 33 -8.16 0.52 4.96
C GLN A 33 -7.66 0.46 6.40
N TYR A 34 -6.34 0.25 6.57
CA TYR A 34 -5.72 0.51 7.87
C TYR A 34 -5.40 2.00 8.02
N THR A 35 -5.47 2.48 9.26
CA THR A 35 -5.30 3.90 9.59
C THR A 35 -3.87 4.36 9.31
N TYR A 36 -3.77 5.36 8.44
CA TYR A 36 -2.58 6.15 8.20
C TYR A 36 -3.07 7.57 7.98
N GLY A 37 -2.87 8.48 8.93
CA GLY A 37 -3.58 9.77 8.99
C GLY A 37 -3.66 10.51 7.66
N SER A 38 -2.52 10.85 7.06
CA SER A 38 -2.47 11.55 5.77
C SER A 38 -3.10 10.78 4.60
N ARG A 39 -3.11 9.44 4.67
CA ARG A 39 -3.72 8.61 3.64
C ARG A 39 -5.24 8.56 3.77
N VAL A 40 -5.78 8.52 4.99
CA VAL A 40 -7.23 8.59 5.22
C VAL A 40 -7.79 9.86 4.57
N GLU A 41 -7.21 11.01 4.87
CA GLU A 41 -7.62 12.30 4.29
C GLU A 41 -7.51 12.34 2.75
N ALA A 42 -6.46 11.74 2.20
CA ALA A 42 -6.27 11.68 0.74
C ALA A 42 -7.33 10.80 0.07
N ILE A 43 -7.66 9.67 0.66
CA ILE A 43 -8.69 8.75 0.15
C ILE A 43 -10.07 9.40 0.28
N ASP A 44 -10.38 10.09 1.38
CA ASP A 44 -11.66 10.82 1.53
C ASP A 44 -11.86 11.82 0.38
N LYS A 45 -10.82 12.60 0.03
CA LYS A 45 -10.88 13.52 -1.12
C LYS A 45 -11.05 12.82 -2.46
N LEU A 46 -10.46 11.64 -2.64
CA LEU A 46 -10.65 10.84 -3.85
C LEU A 46 -12.08 10.28 -3.92
N ILE A 47 -12.64 9.87 -2.78
CA ILE A 47 -14.03 9.41 -2.69
C ILE A 47 -14.99 10.54 -3.04
N GLU A 48 -14.83 11.73 -2.48
CA GLU A 48 -15.63 12.91 -2.83
C GLU A 48 -15.61 13.17 -4.35
N SER A 49 -14.44 13.11 -4.97
CA SER A 49 -14.29 13.31 -6.41
C SER A 49 -14.93 12.19 -7.23
N PHE A 50 -14.82 10.95 -6.76
CA PHE A 50 -15.43 9.78 -7.39
C PHE A 50 -16.97 9.85 -7.34
N GLU A 51 -17.53 10.14 -6.18
CA GLU A 51 -19.00 10.27 -6.00
C GLU A 51 -19.58 11.41 -6.83
N ALA A 52 -18.86 12.54 -6.92
CA ALA A 52 -19.25 13.66 -7.77
C ALA A 52 -19.29 13.28 -9.26
N ALA A 53 -18.35 12.43 -9.70
CA ALA A 53 -18.28 11.94 -11.07
C ALA A 53 -19.23 10.76 -11.37
N ASN A 54 -19.75 10.09 -10.35
CA ASN A 54 -20.61 8.91 -10.47
C ASN A 54 -21.90 9.06 -9.63
N PRO A 55 -22.84 9.91 -10.05
CA PRO A 55 -24.09 10.11 -9.33
C PRO A 55 -24.84 8.79 -9.12
N GLY A 56 -25.23 8.50 -7.90
CA GLY A 56 -25.90 7.26 -7.52
C GLY A 56 -24.99 6.16 -6.98
N ILE A 57 -23.68 6.43 -6.88
CA ILE A 57 -22.73 5.57 -6.15
C ILE A 57 -22.24 6.34 -4.92
N THR A 58 -22.23 5.69 -3.76
CA THR A 58 -21.62 6.21 -2.53
C THR A 58 -20.57 5.24 -2.04
N VAL A 59 -19.54 5.76 -1.37
CA VAL A 59 -18.45 4.94 -0.83
C VAL A 59 -18.39 5.11 0.68
N LYS A 60 -18.73 4.06 1.41
CA LYS A 60 -18.58 4.00 2.86
C LYS A 60 -17.12 3.67 3.19
N HIS A 61 -16.36 4.68 3.61
CA HIS A 61 -14.97 4.54 3.99
C HIS A 61 -14.83 4.18 5.48
N THR A 62 -14.19 3.05 5.77
CA THR A 62 -13.93 2.59 7.14
C THR A 62 -12.45 2.32 7.31
N HIS A 63 -11.85 2.75 8.43
CA HIS A 63 -10.45 2.52 8.71
C HIS A 63 -10.24 1.97 10.12
N PHE A 64 -9.21 1.12 10.29
CA PHE A 64 -8.89 0.43 11.54
C PHE A 64 -7.40 0.59 11.86
N PRO A 65 -7.01 0.53 13.16
CA PRO A 65 -5.61 0.44 13.53
C PRO A 65 -4.88 -0.69 12.79
N TYR A 66 -3.65 -0.44 12.35
CA TYR A 66 -2.87 -1.40 11.56
C TYR A 66 -2.77 -2.77 12.22
N ALA A 67 -2.53 -2.82 13.53
CA ALA A 67 -2.39 -4.07 14.29
C ALA A 67 -3.65 -4.97 14.26
N ASP A 68 -4.83 -4.37 14.15
CA ASP A 68 -6.13 -5.08 14.17
C ASP A 68 -6.66 -5.36 12.77
N TYR A 69 -6.24 -4.57 11.79
CA TYR A 69 -6.85 -4.52 10.46
C TYR A 69 -6.89 -5.88 9.76
N ARG A 70 -5.74 -6.56 9.68
CA ARG A 70 -5.62 -7.85 9.02
C ARG A 70 -6.59 -8.90 9.59
N LYS A 71 -6.68 -8.96 10.92
CA LYS A 71 -7.58 -9.88 11.61
C LYS A 71 -9.06 -9.53 11.37
N LYS A 72 -9.39 -8.23 11.39
CA LYS A 72 -10.76 -7.75 11.16
C LYS A 72 -11.24 -8.11 9.75
N VAL A 73 -10.42 -7.84 8.72
CA VAL A 73 -10.75 -8.22 7.34
C VAL A 73 -10.97 -9.73 7.22
N ALA A 74 -10.06 -10.55 7.75
CA ALA A 74 -10.21 -12.00 7.67
C ALA A 74 -11.49 -12.51 8.33
N ILE A 75 -11.85 -11.99 9.51
CA ILE A 75 -13.09 -12.36 10.20
C ILE A 75 -14.31 -11.93 9.40
N ALA A 76 -14.38 -10.69 8.95
CA ALA A 76 -15.54 -10.15 8.25
C ALA A 76 -15.79 -10.88 6.92
N VAL A 77 -14.74 -11.07 6.10
CA VAL A 77 -14.86 -11.79 4.82
C VAL A 77 -15.28 -13.25 5.05
N SER A 78 -14.73 -13.92 6.07
CA SER A 78 -15.11 -15.30 6.40
C SER A 78 -16.57 -15.42 6.90
N ALA A 79 -17.11 -14.35 7.49
CA ALA A 79 -18.51 -14.28 7.91
C ALA A 79 -19.48 -13.88 6.78
N GLY A 80 -18.97 -13.48 5.62
CA GLY A 80 -19.77 -12.96 4.51
C GLY A 80 -20.17 -11.48 4.64
N ASP A 81 -19.60 -10.78 5.63
CA ASP A 81 -19.85 -9.36 5.93
C ASP A 81 -18.61 -8.49 5.62
N GLY A 82 -17.75 -8.95 4.72
CA GLY A 82 -16.57 -8.23 4.30
C GLY A 82 -16.88 -7.05 3.38
N PRO A 83 -15.97 -6.06 3.29
CA PRO A 83 -16.15 -4.93 2.39
C PRO A 83 -15.98 -5.32 0.92
N ASP A 84 -16.47 -4.47 0.02
CA ASP A 84 -16.31 -4.65 -1.43
C ASP A 84 -14.87 -4.41 -1.88
N VAL A 85 -14.17 -3.48 -1.22
CA VAL A 85 -12.80 -3.11 -1.55
C VAL A 85 -11.96 -3.04 -0.28
N VAL A 86 -10.78 -3.64 -0.31
CA VAL A 86 -9.81 -3.61 0.79
C VAL A 86 -8.49 -3.01 0.34
N GLN A 87 -7.91 -2.14 1.15
CA GLN A 87 -6.50 -1.83 1.05
C GLN A 87 -5.70 -2.91 1.78
N LEU A 88 -4.64 -3.41 1.18
CA LEU A 88 -3.75 -4.34 1.85
C LEU A 88 -2.27 -3.94 1.69
N TYR A 89 -1.46 -4.37 2.63
CA TYR A 89 -0.03 -4.35 2.48
C TYR A 89 0.39 -5.46 1.50
N TYR A 90 1.23 -5.15 0.52
CA TYR A 90 1.59 -6.10 -0.55
C TYR A 90 2.12 -7.45 -0.02
N GLY A 91 2.81 -7.46 1.13
CA GLY A 91 3.31 -8.66 1.78
C GLY A 91 2.22 -9.61 2.31
N TRP A 92 0.95 -9.17 2.35
CA TRP A 92 -0.19 -10.03 2.72
C TRP A 92 -0.89 -10.64 1.52
N LEU A 93 -0.47 -10.30 0.30
CA LEU A 93 -1.16 -10.71 -0.93
C LEU A 93 -1.36 -12.24 -0.99
N ASN A 94 -0.31 -13.02 -0.74
CA ASN A 94 -0.40 -14.46 -0.82
C ASN A 94 -1.35 -15.04 0.22
N ASP A 95 -1.29 -14.57 1.45
CA ASP A 95 -2.18 -15.03 2.52
C ASP A 95 -3.65 -14.72 2.22
N TYR A 96 -3.92 -13.51 1.69
CA TYR A 96 -5.29 -13.09 1.35
C TYR A 96 -5.83 -13.87 0.15
N ARG A 97 -4.98 -14.12 -0.86
CA ARG A 97 -5.32 -14.91 -2.04
C ARG A 97 -5.58 -16.37 -1.67
N GLU A 98 -4.66 -17.02 -0.95
CA GLU A 98 -4.77 -18.41 -0.55
C GLU A 98 -5.88 -18.64 0.46
N GLY A 99 -6.16 -17.66 1.31
CA GLY A 99 -7.29 -17.65 2.23
C GLY A 99 -8.64 -17.36 1.58
N GLY A 100 -8.69 -17.07 0.26
CA GLY A 100 -9.93 -16.72 -0.44
C GLY A 100 -10.56 -15.41 0.01
N LEU A 101 -9.75 -14.51 0.60
CA LEU A 101 -10.22 -13.23 1.14
C LEU A 101 -10.33 -12.14 0.07
N ILE A 102 -9.70 -12.33 -1.08
CA ILE A 102 -9.76 -11.42 -2.23
C ILE A 102 -9.95 -12.21 -3.51
N GLN A 103 -10.37 -11.52 -4.55
CA GLN A 103 -10.54 -12.07 -5.89
C GLN A 103 -9.61 -11.37 -6.89
N PRO A 104 -9.24 -12.01 -8.00
CA PRO A 104 -8.49 -11.35 -9.04
C PRO A 104 -9.32 -10.23 -9.67
N LEU A 105 -8.63 -9.17 -10.10
CA LEU A 105 -9.27 -8.08 -10.84
C LEU A 105 -9.82 -8.61 -12.17
N SER A 106 -11.05 -8.21 -12.52
CA SER A 106 -11.62 -8.55 -13.81
C SER A 106 -10.80 -7.95 -14.95
N SER A 107 -10.25 -8.79 -15.83
CA SER A 107 -9.47 -8.33 -16.99
C SER A 107 -10.29 -7.54 -18.01
N SER A 108 -11.62 -7.63 -17.97
CA SER A 108 -12.50 -6.78 -18.81
C SER A 108 -12.63 -5.36 -18.27
N ALA A 109 -12.63 -5.19 -16.92
CA ALA A 109 -12.66 -3.87 -16.29
C ALA A 109 -11.24 -3.27 -16.16
N PHE A 110 -10.25 -4.13 -15.94
CA PHE A 110 -8.84 -3.75 -15.74
C PHE A 110 -7.95 -4.52 -16.72
N PRO A 111 -7.90 -4.14 -18.01
CA PRO A 111 -7.05 -4.80 -19.01
C PRO A 111 -5.57 -4.75 -18.59
N HIS A 112 -4.87 -5.88 -18.64
CA HIS A 112 -3.49 -5.99 -18.17
C HIS A 112 -2.55 -5.00 -18.86
N ALA A 113 -2.69 -4.84 -20.18
CA ALA A 113 -1.89 -3.88 -20.94
C ALA A 113 -2.05 -2.44 -20.43
N LYS A 114 -3.27 -2.05 -20.02
CA LYS A 114 -3.54 -0.74 -19.45
C LYS A 114 -2.93 -0.58 -18.06
N ILE A 115 -2.99 -1.62 -17.22
CA ILE A 115 -2.32 -1.62 -15.92
C ILE A 115 -0.81 -1.44 -16.10
N GLU A 116 -0.21 -2.18 -17.03
CA GLU A 116 1.23 -2.15 -17.29
C GLU A 116 1.69 -0.82 -17.93
N GLU A 117 0.81 -0.12 -18.63
CA GLU A 117 1.06 1.21 -19.19
C GLU A 117 0.93 2.34 -18.14
N GLU A 118 -0.08 2.27 -17.28
CA GLU A 118 -0.42 3.36 -16.33
C GLU A 118 0.36 3.32 -15.02
N PHE A 119 0.87 2.16 -14.63
CA PHE A 119 1.56 1.99 -13.34
C PHE A 119 3.05 1.73 -13.52
N PHE A 120 3.84 2.11 -12.52
CA PHE A 120 5.25 1.73 -12.46
C PHE A 120 5.42 0.20 -12.51
N PRO A 121 6.54 -0.33 -13.06
CA PRO A 121 6.76 -1.77 -13.24
C PRO A 121 6.57 -2.62 -11.99
N MET A 122 6.70 -2.04 -10.81
CA MET A 122 6.46 -2.72 -9.54
C MET A 122 5.01 -3.18 -9.35
N VAL A 123 4.05 -2.70 -10.14
CA VAL A 123 2.68 -3.25 -10.15
C VAL A 123 2.69 -4.75 -10.47
N GLY A 124 3.71 -5.23 -11.17
CA GLY A 124 3.92 -6.64 -11.46
C GLY A 124 4.00 -7.54 -10.23
N THR A 125 4.35 -7.00 -9.04
CA THR A 125 4.31 -7.75 -7.78
C THR A 125 2.89 -8.18 -7.37
N MET A 126 1.87 -7.53 -7.93
CA MET A 126 0.46 -7.88 -7.71
C MET A 126 -0.07 -8.88 -8.74
N LYS A 127 0.77 -9.33 -9.68
CA LYS A 127 0.42 -10.30 -10.72
C LYS A 127 0.85 -11.71 -10.30
N VAL A 128 -0.13 -12.57 -10.00
CA VAL A 128 0.11 -13.97 -9.62
C VAL A 128 -0.73 -14.87 -10.52
N ASP A 129 -0.12 -15.93 -11.03
CA ASP A 129 -0.76 -16.88 -11.95
C ASP A 129 -1.45 -16.20 -13.16
N GLY A 130 -0.78 -15.17 -13.69
CA GLY A 130 -1.26 -14.42 -14.85
C GLY A 130 -2.36 -13.39 -14.59
N ASN A 131 -2.84 -13.24 -13.35
CA ASN A 131 -3.90 -12.31 -12.97
C ASN A 131 -3.39 -11.23 -12.01
N TYR A 132 -3.90 -10.02 -12.15
CA TYR A 132 -3.71 -8.97 -11.16
C TYR A 132 -4.72 -9.12 -10.02
N TRP A 133 -4.24 -9.01 -8.77
CA TRP A 133 -5.04 -9.16 -7.55
C TRP A 133 -5.26 -7.84 -6.80
N GLY A 134 -4.70 -6.76 -7.32
CA GLY A 134 -4.85 -5.43 -6.78
C GLY A 134 -4.05 -4.41 -7.57
N LEU A 135 -4.28 -3.14 -7.26
CA LEU A 135 -3.57 -1.99 -7.83
C LEU A 135 -2.91 -1.19 -6.71
N PRO A 136 -1.73 -0.60 -6.93
CA PRO A 136 -1.04 0.17 -5.91
C PRO A 136 -1.76 1.51 -5.66
N THR A 137 -2.07 1.79 -4.40
CA THR A 137 -2.54 3.11 -3.95
C THR A 137 -1.40 4.03 -3.51
N ALA A 138 -0.26 3.45 -3.18
CA ALA A 138 0.96 4.16 -2.83
C ALA A 138 2.18 3.27 -3.08
N VAL A 139 3.29 3.92 -3.40
CA VAL A 139 4.60 3.31 -3.60
C VAL A 139 5.60 3.98 -2.69
N ARG A 140 6.47 3.20 -2.07
CA ARG A 140 7.54 3.69 -1.22
C ARG A 140 8.88 3.08 -1.65
N SER A 141 9.95 3.81 -1.40
CA SER A 141 11.33 3.30 -1.45
C SER A 141 12.06 3.74 -0.20
N LEU A 142 13.08 3.00 0.18
CA LEU A 142 14.03 3.48 1.17
C LEU A 142 14.95 4.51 0.53
N ALA A 143 15.33 5.51 1.31
CA ALA A 143 16.32 6.50 0.93
C ALA A 143 17.17 6.86 2.16
N LEU A 144 18.43 7.17 1.92
CA LEU A 144 19.30 7.72 2.94
C LEU A 144 19.04 9.23 3.03
N PHE A 145 18.52 9.66 4.16
CA PHE A 145 18.40 11.09 4.49
C PHE A 145 19.64 11.54 5.24
N TRP A 146 20.18 12.68 4.88
CA TRP A 146 21.36 13.24 5.51
C TRP A 146 21.20 14.71 5.86
N ASN A 147 21.72 15.10 7.03
CA ASN A 147 21.70 16.47 7.49
C ASN A 147 22.89 17.24 6.89
N LYS A 148 22.61 18.20 6.01
CA LYS A 148 23.64 18.97 5.30
C LYS A 148 24.55 19.76 6.21
N ASP A 149 24.02 20.31 7.31
CA ASP A 149 24.79 21.12 8.23
C ASP A 149 25.77 20.27 9.04
N LEU A 150 25.31 19.11 9.56
CA LEU A 150 26.18 18.17 10.26
C LEU A 150 27.26 17.59 9.35
N PHE A 151 26.95 17.35 8.07
CA PHE A 151 27.94 16.92 7.09
C PHE A 151 28.98 17.99 6.82
N ALA A 152 28.56 19.25 6.63
CA ALA A 152 29.49 20.39 6.45
C ALA A 152 30.39 20.57 7.67
N GLU A 153 29.85 20.50 8.89
CA GLU A 153 30.64 20.53 10.14
C GLU A 153 31.67 19.41 10.24
N ALA A 154 31.34 18.23 9.71
CA ALA A 154 32.24 17.08 9.68
C ALA A 154 33.21 17.08 8.49
N GLY A 155 33.16 18.12 7.62
CA GLY A 155 33.98 18.22 6.41
C GLY A 155 33.60 17.21 5.31
N LEU A 156 32.35 16.80 5.26
CA LEU A 156 31.79 15.88 4.26
C LEU A 156 31.03 16.67 3.19
N SER A 157 31.31 16.41 1.92
CA SER A 157 30.76 17.16 0.78
C SER A 157 29.44 16.61 0.24
N GLY A 158 29.07 15.39 0.61
CA GLY A 158 27.86 14.72 0.11
C GLY A 158 27.58 13.42 0.84
N PRO A 159 26.49 12.71 0.48
CA PRO A 159 26.15 11.42 1.07
C PRO A 159 27.17 10.34 0.68
N PRO A 160 27.28 9.24 1.46
CA PRO A 160 28.16 8.14 1.11
C PRO A 160 27.67 7.42 -0.16
N GLU A 161 28.59 6.98 -0.99
CA GLU A 161 28.32 6.19 -2.21
C GLU A 161 28.49 4.69 -1.98
N THR A 162 29.17 4.29 -0.90
CA THR A 162 29.43 2.90 -0.55
C THR A 162 29.07 2.60 0.91
N LEU A 163 28.90 1.34 1.25
CA LEU A 163 28.67 0.90 2.64
C LEU A 163 29.90 1.22 3.54
N ASP A 164 31.10 1.12 3.00
CA ASP A 164 32.32 1.47 3.74
C ASP A 164 32.38 2.97 4.02
N GLU A 165 32.09 3.81 3.04
CA GLU A 165 31.97 5.27 3.25
C GLU A 165 30.89 5.60 4.25
N MET A 166 29.77 4.88 4.24
CA MET A 166 28.68 5.06 5.20
C MET A 166 29.17 4.86 6.63
N VAL A 167 29.99 3.82 6.89
CA VAL A 167 30.61 3.58 8.20
C VAL A 167 31.58 4.72 8.56
N GLU A 168 32.44 5.11 7.63
CA GLU A 168 33.44 6.15 7.89
C GLU A 168 32.78 7.53 8.13
N PHE A 169 31.71 7.85 7.39
CA PHE A 169 30.95 9.08 7.60
C PHE A 169 30.20 9.05 8.93
N ALA A 170 29.60 7.91 9.28
CA ALA A 170 28.94 7.73 10.57
C ALA A 170 29.91 7.94 11.73
N LYS A 171 31.16 7.47 11.63
CA LYS A 171 32.21 7.72 12.64
C LYS A 171 32.53 9.22 12.77
N LYS A 172 32.66 9.94 11.66
CA LYS A 172 32.94 11.40 11.66
C LYS A 172 31.80 12.22 12.21
N LEU A 173 30.57 11.80 11.95
CA LEU A 173 29.35 12.49 12.38
C LEU A 173 29.01 12.24 13.85
N THR A 174 29.47 11.11 14.43
CA THR A 174 29.17 10.76 15.81
C THR A 174 29.89 11.68 16.78
N LYS A 175 29.15 12.32 17.67
CA LYS A 175 29.67 13.15 18.76
C LYS A 175 29.17 12.58 20.10
N LYS A 176 30.08 12.53 21.08
CA LYS A 176 29.74 12.08 22.44
C LYS A 176 30.19 13.12 23.46
N ASP A 177 29.52 13.19 24.58
CA ASP A 177 29.94 13.97 25.75
C ASP A 177 31.09 13.28 26.53
N ALA A 178 31.56 13.94 27.58
CA ALA A 178 32.63 13.45 28.43
C ALA A 178 32.25 12.13 29.18
N ASN A 179 30.97 11.82 29.28
CA ASN A 179 30.43 10.62 29.93
C ASN A 179 30.19 9.48 28.93
N GLY A 180 30.40 9.73 27.60
CA GLY A 180 30.19 8.76 26.54
C GLY A 180 28.76 8.73 25.99
N ASN A 181 27.87 9.65 26.42
CA ASN A 181 26.53 9.73 25.89
C ASN A 181 26.55 10.36 24.48
N TYR A 182 25.71 9.88 23.60
CA TYR A 182 25.59 10.45 22.25
C TYR A 182 24.97 11.86 22.27
N LEU A 183 25.70 12.81 21.74
CA LEU A 183 25.21 14.16 21.41
C LEU A 183 24.69 14.20 19.95
N THR A 184 25.35 13.45 19.08
CA THR A 184 24.95 13.23 17.69
C THR A 184 25.22 11.78 17.34
N VAL A 185 24.24 11.14 16.76
CA VAL A 185 24.34 9.77 16.23
C VAL A 185 24.70 9.83 14.76
N GLY A 186 25.75 9.15 14.36
CA GLY A 186 26.24 9.21 12.98
C GLY A 186 25.36 8.48 11.99
N PHE A 187 24.63 7.45 12.45
CA PHE A 187 23.63 6.75 11.67
C PHE A 187 22.51 6.25 12.59
N ALA A 188 21.28 6.48 12.18
CA ALA A 188 20.10 5.96 12.87
C ALA A 188 19.17 5.27 11.87
N VAL A 189 18.59 4.18 12.28
CA VAL A 189 17.52 3.48 11.57
C VAL A 189 16.41 3.17 12.57
N ASP A 190 15.17 3.27 12.13
CA ASP A 190 14.05 2.83 12.93
C ASP A 190 14.11 1.30 13.06
N THR A 191 14.22 0.80 14.28
CA THR A 191 14.30 -0.63 14.59
C THR A 191 12.94 -1.23 14.91
N ASP A 192 11.96 -0.37 15.20
CA ASP A 192 10.60 -0.77 15.52
C ASP A 192 9.70 -0.62 14.31
N GLY A 193 9.31 -1.69 13.69
CA GLY A 193 8.27 -1.61 12.72
C GLY A 193 8.62 -2.16 11.33
N GLN A 194 7.83 -1.69 10.37
CA GLN A 194 7.77 -2.21 9.03
C GLN A 194 9.02 -1.95 8.20
N ASP A 195 9.74 -0.87 8.48
CA ASP A 195 10.84 -0.42 7.63
C ASP A 195 12.16 -1.14 7.94
N HIS A 196 12.29 -1.68 9.14
CA HIS A 196 13.48 -2.40 9.57
C HIS A 196 13.77 -3.67 8.73
N HIS A 197 12.77 -4.43 8.33
CA HIS A 197 12.98 -5.61 7.49
C HIS A 197 13.42 -5.23 6.07
N TRP A 198 12.96 -4.10 5.53
CA TRP A 198 13.38 -3.64 4.21
C TRP A 198 14.86 -3.23 4.19
N TRP A 199 15.35 -2.61 5.27
CA TRP A 199 16.76 -2.31 5.40
C TRP A 199 17.62 -3.59 5.33
N ARG A 200 17.21 -4.64 6.03
CA ARG A 200 17.88 -5.96 5.93
C ARG A 200 17.84 -6.53 4.53
N GLU A 201 16.71 -6.46 3.85
CA GLU A 201 16.56 -6.95 2.48
C GLU A 201 17.44 -6.16 1.50
N VAL A 202 17.52 -4.85 1.64
CA VAL A 202 18.42 -4.02 0.85
C VAL A 202 19.86 -4.45 1.04
N LEU A 203 20.30 -4.65 2.27
CA LEU A 203 21.67 -5.09 2.56
C LEU A 203 21.97 -6.50 2.01
N ILE A 204 21.04 -7.44 2.15
CA ILE A 204 21.19 -8.79 1.57
C ILE A 204 21.43 -8.70 0.07
N ARG A 205 20.67 -7.86 -0.63
CA ARG A 205 20.81 -7.63 -2.08
C ARG A 205 22.13 -6.95 -2.43
N LEU A 206 22.55 -5.96 -1.65
CA LEU A 206 23.85 -5.28 -1.82
C LEU A 206 25.02 -6.23 -1.65
N TYR A 207 24.88 -7.27 -0.81
CA TYR A 207 25.88 -8.35 -0.66
C TYR A 207 25.70 -9.50 -1.67
N GLY A 208 24.85 -9.30 -2.71
CA GLY A 208 24.67 -10.26 -3.82
C GLY A 208 23.75 -11.44 -3.49
N GLY A 209 22.99 -11.37 -2.39
CA GLY A 209 22.02 -12.38 -2.02
C GLY A 209 20.59 -12.01 -2.41
N GLN A 210 19.68 -12.92 -2.08
CA GLN A 210 18.23 -12.70 -2.17
C GLN A 210 17.60 -13.01 -0.82
N PRO A 211 16.58 -12.25 -0.38
CA PRO A 211 15.88 -12.50 0.89
C PRO A 211 15.00 -13.74 0.85
N TYR A 212 14.54 -14.15 -0.33
CA TYR A 212 13.67 -15.32 -0.55
C TYR A 212 14.18 -16.16 -1.72
N SER A 213 13.75 -17.42 -1.78
CA SER A 213 13.91 -18.27 -2.96
C SER A 213 13.18 -17.68 -4.18
N ASP A 214 13.53 -18.13 -5.39
CA ASP A 214 12.93 -17.62 -6.63
C ASP A 214 11.39 -17.82 -6.69
N ASP A 215 10.89 -18.87 -6.04
CA ASP A 215 9.46 -19.15 -5.93
C ASP A 215 8.78 -18.38 -4.77
N GLY A 216 9.53 -17.57 -4.02
CA GLY A 216 9.05 -16.77 -2.89
C GLY A 216 8.61 -17.57 -1.64
N LYS A 217 8.79 -18.89 -1.61
CA LYS A 217 8.25 -19.75 -0.55
C LYS A 217 9.22 -20.01 0.61
N THR A 218 10.50 -19.79 0.39
CA THR A 218 11.54 -20.07 1.39
C THR A 218 12.33 -18.79 1.70
N VAL A 219 12.51 -18.53 2.98
CA VAL A 219 13.37 -17.43 3.46
C VAL A 219 14.84 -17.82 3.26
N ALA A 220 15.62 -16.94 2.64
CA ALA A 220 17.04 -17.15 2.31
C ALA A 220 17.99 -16.27 3.15
N TYR A 221 17.60 -15.88 4.36
CA TYR A 221 18.41 -15.03 5.25
C TYR A 221 19.64 -15.74 5.83
N THR A 222 19.66 -17.07 5.85
CA THR A 222 20.75 -17.88 6.41
C THR A 222 21.91 -18.09 5.43
N THR A 223 22.02 -17.28 4.40
CA THR A 223 23.10 -17.28 3.42
C THR A 223 24.29 -16.45 3.89
N GLU A 224 25.43 -16.54 3.21
CA GLU A 224 26.59 -15.67 3.47
C GLU A 224 26.24 -14.18 3.34
N ALA A 225 25.42 -13.82 2.32
CA ALA A 225 24.94 -12.45 2.14
C ALA A 225 24.07 -12.00 3.32
N GLY A 226 23.19 -12.86 3.82
CA GLY A 226 22.38 -12.57 5.01
C GLY A 226 23.22 -12.40 6.27
N ALA A 227 24.24 -13.23 6.47
CA ALA A 227 25.16 -13.08 7.58
C ALA A 227 25.97 -11.78 7.52
N LYS A 228 26.46 -11.38 6.31
CA LYS A 228 27.11 -10.08 6.09
C LYS A 228 26.18 -8.92 6.37
N ALA A 229 24.93 -8.98 5.91
CA ALA A 229 23.92 -7.94 6.15
C ALA A 229 23.65 -7.77 7.65
N LEU A 230 23.44 -8.87 8.37
CA LEU A 230 23.22 -8.82 9.81
C LEU A 230 24.43 -8.25 10.54
N LYS A 231 25.64 -8.71 10.19
CA LYS A 231 26.88 -8.20 10.77
C LYS A 231 27.04 -6.70 10.53
N PHE A 232 26.77 -6.22 9.32
CA PHE A 232 26.83 -4.81 8.99
C PHE A 232 25.91 -3.97 9.91
N ILE A 233 24.66 -4.39 10.10
CA ILE A 233 23.71 -3.70 10.97
C ILE A 233 24.22 -3.68 12.41
N THR A 234 24.61 -4.82 12.95
CA THR A 234 25.04 -4.93 14.35
C THR A 234 26.36 -4.21 14.63
N ASP A 235 27.25 -4.12 13.65
CA ASP A 235 28.55 -3.47 13.82
C ASP A 235 28.44 -1.95 14.01
N PHE A 236 27.40 -1.30 13.52
CA PHE A 236 27.20 0.14 13.78
C PHE A 236 27.18 0.45 15.30
N GLU A 237 26.55 -0.38 16.09
CA GLU A 237 26.48 -0.22 17.54
C GLU A 237 27.60 -0.98 18.23
N ALA A 238 27.74 -2.29 17.99
CA ALA A 238 28.63 -3.15 18.74
C ALA A 238 30.12 -2.86 18.49
N THR A 239 30.50 -2.62 17.23
CA THR A 239 31.88 -2.45 16.81
C THR A 239 32.26 -1.00 16.62
N HIS A 240 31.49 -0.24 15.84
CA HIS A 240 31.83 1.13 15.46
C HIS A 240 31.31 2.15 16.45
N LYS A 241 30.30 1.84 17.26
CA LYS A 241 29.67 2.69 18.27
C LYS A 241 29.25 4.06 17.72
N VAL A 242 28.63 4.02 16.55
CA VAL A 242 28.21 5.21 15.79
C VAL A 242 26.69 5.27 15.57
N GLY A 243 25.97 4.24 15.97
CA GLY A 243 24.54 4.16 15.96
C GLY A 243 23.99 3.92 17.36
N SER A 244 22.71 4.26 17.58
CA SER A 244 21.91 3.79 18.70
C SER A 244 20.63 3.15 18.13
N ASN A 245 20.34 1.97 18.57
CA ASN A 245 19.05 1.32 18.33
C ASN A 245 18.09 1.64 19.46
#